data_b72daf64b9ddd4925d7a37831d44bcef
#
_entry.id   b72daf64b9ddd4925d7a37831d44bcef
#
_cell.length_a   1.000
_cell.length_b   1.000
_cell.length_c   1.000
_cell.angle_alpha   90.00
_cell.angle_beta   90.00
_cell.angle_gamma   90.00
#
_symmetry.space_group_name_H-M   'P 1'
#
loop_
_entity.id
_entity.type
_entity.pdbx_description
1 polymer ?
#
loop_
_entity_poly.entity_id
_entity_poly.type
_entity_poly.pdbx_seq_one_letter_code
_entity_poly.pdbx_strand_id
1 'polypeptide(L)'
;MIAVFMTVLFGFAGFSLPFPVFGPMFLKPELGFLDPSIPVEYRPLLLGVAIALYPIGQFIGSPWLGRWSDRIGRRPVLLGSLAGAAGGYLVTAGGVALSSLPLLLAGRFVSGLCEGNMAIAQSITSDISTPQNKVRNFGLITVAINVGWIIGPLLGGFLSDSSIYAGFNVSWPFFFAAGMFGINLLVVFFALRIPGYARRRGKAKPPVSATQDLNGALAVELSATADPVSDDAQALPVRSVWQTVRDKRLLPGFVISFFSYVAVYVFFAFFGVYLVQNHDVSSSFLGMCSAIISIPLIAAGLLVEPARKRIGLAGVSAVAHLFLAVGIITFLLPDGLIWIFAPMCLAAFGIAWCEVTTSLFVSDAAGAHEQGQALGIYRSVHVMAEAFAVLVGGLLSGQSSPSPFFMGAVAALICVAGIMAWKRAMPDLGRNVESSAASH
;
A
#
# COMPACT_ATOMS: atom_id res chain seq x y z
N MET A 1 -0.96 20.08 -9.94
CA MET A 1 -1.72 19.08 -9.15
C MET A 1 -2.36 17.97 -10.00
N ILE A 2 -3.11 18.24 -11.09
CA ILE A 2 -3.81 17.19 -11.87
C ILE A 2 -2.85 16.07 -12.32
N ALA A 3 -1.70 16.39 -12.92
CA ALA A 3 -0.74 15.38 -13.37
C ALA A 3 -0.24 14.49 -12.20
N VAL A 4 0.01 15.08 -11.03
CA VAL A 4 0.44 14.35 -9.84
C VAL A 4 -0.68 13.47 -9.30
N PHE A 5 -1.91 14.00 -9.24
CA PHE A 5 -3.09 13.25 -8.85
C PHE A 5 -3.31 12.02 -9.74
N MET A 6 -3.22 12.19 -11.07
CA MET A 6 -3.33 11.07 -12.03
C MET A 6 -2.20 10.06 -11.86
N THR A 7 -0.97 10.50 -11.58
CA THR A 7 0.16 9.59 -11.32
C THR A 7 -0.13 8.68 -10.14
N VAL A 8 -0.63 9.24 -9.03
CA VAL A 8 -0.97 8.48 -7.83
C VAL A 8 -2.18 7.58 -8.07
N LEU A 9 -3.23 8.12 -8.68
CA LEU A 9 -4.45 7.37 -8.99
C LEU A 9 -4.15 6.14 -9.86
N PHE A 10 -3.42 6.32 -10.97
CA PHE A 10 -3.12 5.22 -11.90
C PHE A 10 -2.10 4.25 -11.31
N GLY A 11 -1.15 4.74 -10.49
CA GLY A 11 -0.24 3.87 -9.75
C GLY A 11 -1.00 2.88 -8.87
N PHE A 12 -1.89 3.36 -8.00
CA PHE A 12 -2.67 2.50 -7.13
C PHE A 12 -3.71 1.66 -7.86
N ALA A 13 -4.34 2.19 -8.91
CA ALA A 13 -5.22 1.40 -9.75
C ALA A 13 -4.48 0.26 -10.46
N GLY A 14 -3.29 0.52 -11.04
CA GLY A 14 -2.46 -0.50 -11.66
C GLY A 14 -1.96 -1.55 -10.67
N PHE A 15 -1.55 -1.12 -9.46
CA PHE A 15 -1.13 -2.02 -8.39
C PHE A 15 -2.23 -2.99 -7.96
N SER A 16 -3.45 -2.49 -7.76
CA SER A 16 -4.58 -3.26 -7.22
C SER A 16 -5.36 -4.06 -8.28
N LEU A 17 -5.23 -3.70 -9.55
CA LEU A 17 -5.90 -4.33 -10.68
C LEU A 17 -5.68 -5.86 -10.80
N PRO A 18 -4.49 -6.44 -10.51
CA PRO A 18 -4.27 -7.88 -10.61
C PRO A 18 -4.97 -8.73 -9.56
N PHE A 19 -5.37 -8.17 -8.41
CA PHE A 19 -5.94 -8.97 -7.32
C PHE A 19 -7.16 -9.82 -7.73
N PRO A 20 -8.18 -9.30 -8.42
CA PRO A 20 -9.30 -10.13 -8.88
C PRO A 20 -8.95 -11.01 -10.10
N VAL A 21 -7.87 -10.69 -10.83
CA VAL A 21 -7.49 -11.37 -12.08
C VAL A 21 -6.63 -12.60 -11.82
N PHE A 22 -5.63 -12.47 -10.94
CA PHE A 22 -4.65 -13.54 -10.73
C PHE A 22 -5.24 -14.78 -10.07
N GLY A 23 -6.23 -14.63 -9.15
CA GLY A 23 -6.90 -15.77 -8.55
C GLY A 23 -7.44 -16.73 -9.60
N PRO A 24 -8.43 -16.33 -10.41
CA PRO A 24 -8.95 -17.16 -11.50
C PRO A 24 -7.88 -17.59 -12.50
N MET A 25 -7.00 -16.68 -12.94
CA MET A 25 -6.00 -16.97 -13.98
C MET A 25 -5.00 -18.07 -13.59
N PHE A 26 -4.57 -18.11 -12.31
CA PHE A 26 -3.61 -19.12 -11.84
C PHE A 26 -4.29 -20.42 -11.40
N LEU A 27 -5.53 -20.36 -10.91
CA LEU A 27 -6.19 -21.50 -10.28
C LEU A 27 -7.15 -22.24 -11.18
N LYS A 28 -7.76 -21.57 -12.18
CA LYS A 28 -8.71 -22.18 -13.11
C LYS A 28 -8.00 -22.73 -14.35
N PRO A 29 -7.92 -24.06 -14.53
CA PRO A 29 -7.25 -24.69 -15.68
C PRO A 29 -7.85 -24.29 -17.03
N GLU A 30 -9.16 -24.03 -17.07
CA GLU A 30 -9.89 -23.65 -18.28
C GLU A 30 -9.43 -22.31 -18.88
N LEU A 31 -8.80 -21.44 -18.10
CA LEU A 31 -8.21 -20.20 -18.59
C LEU A 31 -6.87 -20.39 -19.31
N GLY A 32 -6.26 -21.59 -19.22
CA GLY A 32 -5.11 -22.00 -20.01
C GLY A 32 -3.83 -21.18 -19.81
N PHE A 33 -3.69 -20.46 -18.69
CA PHE A 33 -2.53 -19.61 -18.45
C PHE A 33 -1.30 -20.42 -18.00
N LEU A 34 -1.49 -21.34 -17.05
CA LEU A 34 -0.42 -22.20 -16.57
C LEU A 34 -0.42 -23.54 -17.31
N ASP A 35 0.79 -24.07 -17.54
CA ASP A 35 0.96 -25.40 -18.09
C ASP A 35 0.21 -26.45 -17.24
N PRO A 36 -0.60 -27.34 -17.84
CA PRO A 36 -1.32 -28.39 -17.12
C PRO A 36 -0.44 -29.33 -16.31
N SER A 37 0.84 -29.48 -16.68
CA SER A 37 1.82 -30.29 -15.94
C SER A 37 2.19 -29.72 -14.57
N ILE A 38 1.90 -28.43 -14.29
CA ILE A 38 2.17 -27.80 -13.01
C ILE A 38 1.14 -28.30 -11.98
N PRO A 39 1.58 -28.99 -10.91
CA PRO A 39 0.70 -29.48 -9.85
C PRO A 39 -0.12 -28.37 -9.23
N VAL A 40 -1.38 -28.66 -8.87
CA VAL A 40 -2.35 -27.67 -8.36
C VAL A 40 -1.84 -27.00 -7.07
N GLU A 41 -1.11 -27.74 -6.23
CA GLU A 41 -0.53 -27.25 -4.98
C GLU A 41 0.51 -26.14 -5.16
N TYR A 42 1.20 -26.07 -6.32
CA TYR A 42 2.19 -25.01 -6.59
C TYR A 42 1.58 -23.74 -7.22
N ARG A 43 0.36 -23.81 -7.74
CA ARG A 43 -0.28 -22.68 -8.41
C ARG A 43 -0.50 -21.46 -7.49
N PRO A 44 -0.95 -21.62 -6.22
CA PRO A 44 -1.06 -20.50 -5.28
C PRO A 44 0.30 -19.88 -4.93
N LEU A 45 1.38 -20.67 -4.88
CA LEU A 45 2.73 -20.16 -4.67
C LEU A 45 3.18 -19.29 -5.85
N LEU A 46 2.96 -19.76 -7.10
CA LEU A 46 3.29 -18.99 -8.30
C LEU A 46 2.49 -17.69 -8.37
N LEU A 47 1.22 -17.72 -7.96
CA LEU A 47 0.39 -16.53 -7.80
C LEU A 47 1.00 -15.57 -6.75
N GLY A 48 1.41 -16.09 -5.60
CA GLY A 48 2.08 -15.32 -4.56
C GLY A 48 3.37 -14.65 -5.07
N VAL A 49 4.19 -15.37 -5.85
CA VAL A 49 5.38 -14.81 -6.50
C VAL A 49 5.00 -13.69 -7.47
N ALA A 50 3.98 -13.90 -8.31
CA ALA A 50 3.53 -12.89 -9.28
C ALA A 50 3.02 -11.61 -8.61
N ILE A 51 2.37 -11.71 -7.44
CA ILE A 51 1.97 -10.53 -6.65
C ILE A 51 3.20 -9.90 -5.99
N ALA A 52 4.09 -10.68 -5.36
CA ALA A 52 5.21 -10.18 -4.56
C ALA A 52 6.28 -9.44 -5.38
N LEU A 53 6.48 -9.81 -6.64
CA LEU A 53 7.51 -9.19 -7.49
C LEU A 53 7.31 -7.70 -7.70
N TYR A 54 6.07 -7.23 -7.71
CA TYR A 54 5.79 -5.81 -7.85
C TYR A 54 6.22 -4.99 -6.62
N PRO A 55 5.79 -5.26 -5.38
CA PRO A 55 6.27 -4.55 -4.21
C PRO A 55 7.78 -4.73 -3.98
N ILE A 56 8.36 -5.89 -4.31
CA ILE A 56 9.82 -6.08 -4.28
C ILE A 56 10.51 -5.12 -5.25
N GLY A 57 10.01 -5.03 -6.49
CA GLY A 57 10.49 -4.05 -7.47
C GLY A 57 10.37 -2.62 -6.95
N GLN A 58 9.22 -2.25 -6.39
CA GLN A 58 8.97 -0.93 -5.82
C GLN A 58 9.91 -0.60 -4.66
N PHE A 59 10.18 -1.57 -3.78
CA PHE A 59 11.12 -1.42 -2.68
C PHE A 59 12.54 -1.09 -3.17
N ILE A 60 12.99 -1.78 -4.23
CA ILE A 60 14.30 -1.53 -4.84
C ILE A 60 14.31 -0.21 -5.63
N GLY A 61 13.24 0.06 -6.39
CA GLY A 61 13.13 1.22 -7.28
C GLY A 61 12.99 2.56 -6.56
N SER A 62 12.25 2.60 -5.45
CA SER A 62 11.94 3.85 -4.74
C SER A 62 13.18 4.65 -4.32
N PRO A 63 14.21 4.05 -3.66
CA PRO A 63 15.41 4.78 -3.30
C PRO A 63 16.24 5.26 -4.50
N TRP A 64 16.21 4.50 -5.61
CA TRP A 64 16.94 4.88 -6.83
C TRP A 64 16.27 6.04 -7.53
N LEU A 65 14.98 5.94 -7.77
CA LEU A 65 14.20 6.99 -8.42
C LEU A 65 14.20 8.28 -7.59
N GLY A 66 14.11 8.17 -6.26
CA GLY A 66 14.24 9.30 -5.35
C GLY A 66 15.58 10.03 -5.53
N ARG A 67 16.70 9.32 -5.41
CA ARG A 67 18.05 9.89 -5.60
C ARG A 67 18.27 10.51 -7.00
N TRP A 68 17.76 9.85 -8.03
CA TRP A 68 17.85 10.39 -9.38
C TRP A 68 17.01 11.66 -9.53
N SER A 69 15.80 11.70 -8.93
CA SER A 69 14.94 12.87 -9.00
C SER A 69 15.55 14.09 -8.31
N ASP A 70 16.35 13.89 -7.27
CA ASP A 70 17.08 14.97 -6.60
C ASP A 70 18.29 15.46 -7.43
N ARG A 71 18.91 14.58 -8.24
CA ARG A 71 20.09 14.91 -9.06
C ARG A 71 19.74 15.53 -10.41
N ILE A 72 18.86 14.91 -11.18
CA ILE A 72 18.54 15.32 -12.56
C ILE A 72 17.20 16.04 -12.70
N GLY A 73 16.44 16.11 -11.60
CA GLY A 73 15.16 16.80 -11.52
C GLY A 73 13.96 15.85 -11.47
N ARG A 74 12.89 16.32 -10.84
CA ARG A 74 11.68 15.53 -10.60
C ARG A 74 10.98 15.09 -11.88
N ARG A 75 10.81 16.03 -12.86
CA ARG A 75 10.06 15.77 -14.09
C ARG A 75 10.72 14.71 -14.99
N PRO A 76 12.02 14.77 -15.33
CA PRO A 76 12.64 13.75 -16.16
C PRO A 76 12.55 12.36 -15.58
N VAL A 77 12.77 12.22 -14.27
CA VAL A 77 12.69 10.92 -13.59
C VAL A 77 11.26 10.39 -13.55
N LEU A 78 10.28 11.26 -13.30
CA LEU A 78 8.87 10.87 -13.33
C LEU A 78 8.46 10.39 -14.74
N LEU A 79 8.86 11.09 -15.79
CA LEU A 79 8.60 10.67 -17.18
C LEU A 79 9.24 9.31 -17.50
N GLY A 80 10.50 9.11 -17.10
CA GLY A 80 11.19 7.83 -17.27
C GLY A 80 10.52 6.69 -16.52
N SER A 81 10.09 6.93 -15.27
CA SER A 81 9.37 5.93 -14.46
C SER A 81 8.00 5.58 -15.04
N LEU A 82 7.23 6.57 -15.51
CA LEU A 82 5.94 6.32 -16.16
C LEU A 82 6.09 5.53 -17.48
N ALA A 83 7.10 5.85 -18.28
CA ALA A 83 7.41 5.09 -19.50
C ALA A 83 7.81 3.65 -19.18
N GLY A 84 8.66 3.46 -18.16
CA GLY A 84 9.06 2.13 -17.67
C GLY A 84 7.89 1.34 -17.09
N ALA A 85 7.00 1.97 -16.33
CA ALA A 85 5.80 1.34 -15.81
C ALA A 85 4.86 0.89 -16.96
N ALA A 86 4.58 1.79 -17.92
CA ALA A 86 3.79 1.45 -19.11
C ALA A 86 4.40 0.25 -19.86
N GLY A 87 5.72 0.26 -20.08
CA GLY A 87 6.46 -0.85 -20.70
C GLY A 87 6.35 -2.13 -19.90
N GLY A 88 6.51 -2.08 -18.57
CA GLY A 88 6.36 -3.22 -17.68
C GLY A 88 4.94 -3.82 -17.73
N TYR A 89 3.90 -2.99 -17.77
CA TYR A 89 2.51 -3.47 -17.95
C TYR A 89 2.27 -4.07 -19.33
N LEU A 90 2.89 -3.53 -20.40
CA LEU A 90 2.84 -4.15 -21.73
C LEU A 90 3.51 -5.52 -21.73
N VAL A 91 4.67 -5.65 -21.08
CA VAL A 91 5.37 -6.94 -20.92
C VAL A 91 4.51 -7.92 -20.11
N THR A 92 3.87 -7.46 -19.02
CA THR A 92 2.92 -8.27 -18.25
C THR A 92 1.75 -8.73 -19.12
N ALA A 93 1.12 -7.82 -19.87
CA ALA A 93 0.01 -8.12 -20.77
C ALA A 93 0.40 -9.13 -21.85
N GLY A 94 1.59 -8.95 -22.47
CA GLY A 94 2.16 -9.89 -23.43
C GLY A 94 2.44 -11.26 -22.80
N GLY A 95 2.95 -11.29 -21.57
CA GLY A 95 3.17 -12.51 -20.81
C GLY A 95 1.87 -13.29 -20.58
N VAL A 96 0.80 -12.59 -20.22
CA VAL A 96 -0.54 -13.19 -20.04
C VAL A 96 -1.10 -13.67 -21.39
N ALA A 97 -1.03 -12.83 -22.44
CA ALA A 97 -1.56 -13.19 -23.77
C ALA A 97 -0.84 -14.36 -24.42
N LEU A 98 0.45 -14.54 -24.13
CA LEU A 98 1.28 -15.65 -24.64
C LEU A 98 1.36 -16.83 -23.67
N SER A 99 0.62 -16.83 -22.57
CA SER A 99 0.67 -17.82 -21.48
C SER A 99 2.12 -18.07 -20.98
N SER A 100 2.93 -16.99 -20.93
CA SER A 100 4.33 -17.03 -20.51
C SER A 100 4.50 -16.51 -19.10
N LEU A 101 4.63 -17.41 -18.13
CA LEU A 101 4.88 -17.05 -16.74
C LEU A 101 6.16 -16.22 -16.55
N PRO A 102 7.34 -16.57 -17.15
CA PRO A 102 8.54 -15.77 -17.00
C PRO A 102 8.37 -14.31 -17.48
N LEU A 103 7.64 -14.12 -18.59
CA LEU A 103 7.41 -12.79 -19.15
C LEU A 103 6.46 -11.98 -18.25
N LEU A 104 5.41 -12.61 -17.70
CA LEU A 104 4.53 -11.99 -16.70
C LEU A 104 5.34 -11.54 -15.48
N LEU A 105 6.16 -12.43 -14.91
CA LEU A 105 6.97 -12.13 -13.72
C LEU A 105 7.96 -10.99 -13.98
N ALA A 106 8.65 -10.99 -15.13
CA ALA A 106 9.54 -9.90 -15.53
C ALA A 106 8.79 -8.57 -15.65
N GLY A 107 7.62 -8.57 -16.28
CA GLY A 107 6.77 -7.38 -16.40
C GLY A 107 6.31 -6.85 -15.05
N ARG A 108 5.91 -7.72 -14.13
CA ARG A 108 5.52 -7.34 -12.76
C ARG A 108 6.67 -6.69 -11.99
N PHE A 109 7.88 -7.26 -12.09
CA PHE A 109 9.07 -6.71 -11.44
C PHE A 109 9.44 -5.34 -12.02
N VAL A 110 9.46 -5.20 -13.36
CA VAL A 110 9.79 -3.93 -14.04
C VAL A 110 8.74 -2.86 -13.73
N SER A 111 7.45 -3.20 -13.76
CA SER A 111 6.39 -2.27 -13.36
C SER A 111 6.60 -1.77 -11.93
N GLY A 112 6.84 -2.68 -10.99
CA GLY A 112 7.12 -2.33 -9.60
C GLY A 112 8.36 -1.44 -9.45
N LEU A 113 9.47 -1.80 -10.10
CA LEU A 113 10.71 -1.02 -10.06
C LEU A 113 10.48 0.44 -10.50
N CYS A 114 9.65 0.64 -11.52
CA CYS A 114 9.31 1.96 -12.05
C CYS A 114 8.26 2.70 -11.20
N GLU A 115 7.40 1.98 -10.48
CA GLU A 115 6.37 2.55 -9.60
C GLU A 115 6.91 3.11 -8.26
N GLY A 116 8.22 3.06 -8.02
CA GLY A 116 8.88 3.83 -6.96
C GLY A 116 8.73 5.36 -7.09
N ASN A 117 7.93 5.84 -8.07
CA ASN A 117 7.68 7.25 -8.36
C ASN A 117 6.73 7.95 -7.37
N MET A 118 6.10 7.21 -6.46
CA MET A 118 5.21 7.78 -5.45
C MET A 118 5.93 8.83 -4.59
N ALA A 119 7.16 8.55 -4.16
CA ALA A 119 7.97 9.52 -3.43
C ALA A 119 8.24 10.79 -4.25
N ILE A 120 8.41 10.66 -5.59
CA ILE A 120 8.56 11.80 -6.49
C ILE A 120 7.27 12.60 -6.56
N ALA A 121 6.10 11.94 -6.67
CA ALA A 121 4.80 12.59 -6.71
C ALA A 121 4.52 13.41 -5.43
N GLN A 122 4.83 12.85 -4.26
CA GLN A 122 4.73 13.55 -2.98
C GLN A 122 5.70 14.73 -2.88
N SER A 123 6.94 14.55 -3.33
CA SER A 123 7.93 15.61 -3.38
C SER A 123 7.50 16.76 -4.29
N ILE A 124 6.95 16.46 -5.48
CA ILE A 124 6.39 17.48 -6.38
C ILE A 124 5.24 18.21 -5.69
N THR A 125 4.36 17.47 -5.01
CA THR A 125 3.24 18.06 -4.27
C THR A 125 3.74 19.05 -3.22
N SER A 126 4.77 18.67 -2.46
CA SER A 126 5.40 19.57 -1.48
C SER A 126 6.02 20.80 -2.16
N ASP A 127 6.73 20.61 -3.28
CA ASP A 127 7.41 21.69 -4.01
C ASP A 127 6.46 22.73 -4.63
N ILE A 128 5.24 22.32 -5.03
CA ILE A 128 4.23 23.20 -5.63
C ILE A 128 3.22 23.72 -4.63
N SER A 129 3.28 23.28 -3.36
CA SER A 129 2.34 23.69 -2.32
C SER A 129 2.82 24.92 -1.57
N THR A 130 1.88 25.80 -1.25
CA THR A 130 2.05 26.90 -0.28
C THR A 130 1.56 26.45 1.10
N PRO A 131 1.95 27.10 2.21
CA PRO A 131 1.43 26.77 3.53
C PRO A 131 -0.11 26.69 3.58
N GLN A 132 -0.80 27.55 2.83
CA GLN A 132 -2.26 27.65 2.83
C GLN A 132 -2.96 26.51 2.08
N ASN A 133 -2.30 25.85 1.11
CA ASN A 133 -2.92 24.81 0.29
C ASN A 133 -2.26 23.43 0.47
N LYS A 134 -1.22 23.30 1.30
CA LYS A 134 -0.45 22.08 1.50
C LYS A 134 -1.35 20.94 1.99
N VAL A 135 -2.15 21.17 3.02
CA VAL A 135 -3.10 20.17 3.58
C VAL A 135 -4.06 19.67 2.50
N ARG A 136 -4.68 20.61 1.75
CA ARG A 136 -5.60 20.25 0.65
C ARG A 136 -4.90 19.41 -0.43
N ASN A 137 -3.69 19.78 -0.83
CA ASN A 137 -2.97 19.08 -1.89
C ASN A 137 -2.56 17.67 -1.49
N PHE A 138 -2.13 17.46 -0.23
CA PHE A 138 -1.85 16.12 0.29
C PHE A 138 -3.14 15.31 0.49
N GLY A 139 -4.24 15.95 0.92
CA GLY A 139 -5.56 15.33 0.96
C GLY A 139 -6.01 14.79 -0.41
N LEU A 140 -5.74 15.53 -1.50
CA LEU A 140 -6.01 15.06 -2.86
C LEU A 140 -5.18 13.81 -3.22
N ILE A 141 -3.94 13.69 -2.75
CA ILE A 141 -3.15 12.47 -2.92
C ILE A 141 -3.81 11.29 -2.21
N THR A 142 -4.25 11.47 -0.96
CA THR A 142 -4.96 10.43 -0.20
C THR A 142 -6.24 10.00 -0.92
N VAL A 143 -7.01 10.95 -1.47
CA VAL A 143 -8.18 10.63 -2.30
C VAL A 143 -7.79 9.83 -3.54
N ALA A 144 -6.70 10.20 -4.24
CA ALA A 144 -6.22 9.47 -5.42
C ALA A 144 -5.84 8.02 -5.09
N ILE A 145 -5.17 7.80 -3.94
CA ILE A 145 -4.83 6.46 -3.45
C ILE A 145 -6.10 5.62 -3.24
N ASN A 146 -7.05 6.13 -2.45
CA ASN A 146 -8.27 5.41 -2.12
C ASN A 146 -9.13 5.10 -3.36
N VAL A 147 -9.27 6.09 -4.26
CA VAL A 147 -10.01 5.90 -5.52
C VAL A 147 -9.29 4.88 -6.41
N GLY A 148 -7.95 4.89 -6.47
CA GLY A 148 -7.16 3.90 -7.19
C GLY A 148 -7.38 2.48 -6.66
N TRP A 149 -7.40 2.30 -5.34
CA TRP A 149 -7.71 1.03 -4.68
C TRP A 149 -9.10 0.48 -5.00
N ILE A 150 -10.08 1.35 -5.28
CA ILE A 150 -11.44 0.95 -5.68
C ILE A 150 -11.50 0.63 -7.17
N ILE A 151 -11.00 1.55 -8.01
CA ILE A 151 -11.13 1.46 -9.46
C ILE A 151 -10.29 0.32 -10.03
N GLY A 152 -9.08 0.07 -9.48
CA GLY A 152 -8.20 -0.98 -9.97
C GLY A 152 -8.84 -2.36 -10.00
N PRO A 153 -9.32 -2.90 -8.88
CA PRO A 153 -9.96 -4.20 -8.86
C PRO A 153 -11.26 -4.26 -9.66
N LEU A 154 -12.05 -3.17 -9.68
CA LEU A 154 -13.25 -3.11 -10.52
C LEU A 154 -12.91 -3.26 -12.00
N LEU A 155 -11.94 -2.48 -12.50
CA LEU A 155 -11.48 -2.58 -13.88
C LEU A 155 -10.81 -3.92 -14.16
N GLY A 156 -10.00 -4.44 -13.24
CA GLY A 156 -9.36 -5.73 -13.34
C GLY A 156 -10.37 -6.86 -13.51
N GLY A 157 -11.35 -6.91 -12.62
CA GLY A 157 -12.42 -7.90 -12.67
C GLY A 157 -13.29 -7.77 -13.93
N PHE A 158 -13.74 -6.55 -14.24
CA PHE A 158 -14.62 -6.29 -15.38
C PHE A 158 -13.95 -6.62 -16.73
N LEU A 159 -12.73 -6.14 -16.96
CA LEU A 159 -12.05 -6.31 -18.25
C LEU A 159 -11.49 -7.72 -18.47
N SER A 160 -11.41 -8.54 -17.42
CA SER A 160 -10.95 -9.94 -17.54
C SER A 160 -12.06 -10.96 -17.71
N ASP A 161 -13.32 -10.56 -17.59
CA ASP A 161 -14.49 -11.46 -17.57
C ASP A 161 -15.17 -11.53 -18.92
N SER A 162 -14.97 -12.64 -19.64
CA SER A 162 -15.61 -12.89 -20.95
C SER A 162 -17.13 -13.07 -20.88
N SER A 163 -17.71 -13.29 -19.70
CA SER A 163 -19.17 -13.35 -19.53
C SER A 163 -19.82 -11.98 -19.67
N ILE A 164 -19.09 -10.89 -19.42
CA ILE A 164 -19.56 -9.50 -19.59
C ILE A 164 -19.48 -9.09 -21.06
N TYR A 165 -18.37 -9.39 -21.71
CA TYR A 165 -18.16 -9.12 -23.14
C TYR A 165 -17.23 -10.18 -23.73
N ALA A 166 -17.64 -10.84 -24.81
CA ALA A 166 -16.93 -11.96 -25.41
C ALA A 166 -15.49 -11.64 -25.88
N GLY A 167 -15.16 -10.37 -26.09
CA GLY A 167 -13.81 -9.92 -26.43
C GLY A 167 -12.89 -9.72 -25.21
N PHE A 168 -13.42 -9.72 -23.99
CA PHE A 168 -12.62 -9.57 -22.79
C PHE A 168 -11.92 -10.88 -22.41
N ASN A 169 -10.71 -10.76 -21.87
CA ASN A 169 -9.93 -11.88 -21.35
C ASN A 169 -8.93 -11.38 -20.30
N VAL A 170 -8.25 -12.30 -19.64
CA VAL A 170 -7.32 -12.01 -18.53
C VAL A 170 -6.13 -11.11 -18.88
N SER A 171 -5.84 -10.84 -20.17
CA SER A 171 -4.77 -9.93 -20.59
C SER A 171 -5.23 -8.47 -20.72
N TRP A 172 -6.51 -8.23 -20.98
CA TRP A 172 -7.06 -6.87 -21.19
C TRP A 172 -6.80 -5.90 -20.05
N PRO A 173 -6.96 -6.29 -18.77
CA PRO A 173 -6.67 -5.40 -17.66
C PRO A 173 -5.26 -4.81 -17.71
N PHE A 174 -4.26 -5.61 -18.11
CA PHE A 174 -2.86 -5.18 -18.17
C PHE A 174 -2.57 -4.29 -19.37
N PHE A 175 -3.19 -4.53 -20.53
CA PHE A 175 -3.15 -3.59 -21.67
C PHE A 175 -3.80 -2.26 -21.30
N PHE A 176 -4.93 -2.29 -20.60
CA PHE A 176 -5.60 -1.09 -20.14
C PHE A 176 -4.74 -0.32 -19.14
N ALA A 177 -4.10 -0.99 -18.18
CA ALA A 177 -3.15 -0.37 -17.26
C ALA A 177 -2.00 0.30 -18.02
N ALA A 178 -1.39 -0.39 -18.98
CA ALA A 178 -0.34 0.20 -19.84
C ALA A 178 -0.82 1.47 -20.54
N GLY A 179 -2.05 1.47 -21.07
CA GLY A 179 -2.69 2.63 -21.66
C GLY A 179 -2.89 3.78 -20.69
N MET A 180 -3.34 3.50 -19.46
CA MET A 180 -3.46 4.50 -18.40
C MET A 180 -2.12 5.16 -18.08
N PHE A 181 -1.04 4.37 -17.93
CA PHE A 181 0.30 4.92 -17.72
C PHE A 181 0.81 5.69 -18.92
N GLY A 182 0.51 5.25 -20.15
CA GLY A 182 0.80 5.98 -21.38
C GLY A 182 0.09 7.34 -21.44
N ILE A 183 -1.19 7.39 -21.11
CA ILE A 183 -1.96 8.64 -21.02
C ILE A 183 -1.35 9.55 -19.95
N ASN A 184 -1.02 9.01 -18.78
CA ASN A 184 -0.41 9.79 -17.70
C ASN A 184 0.99 10.33 -18.11
N LEU A 185 1.77 9.53 -18.82
CA LEU A 185 3.05 9.98 -19.40
C LEU A 185 2.86 11.21 -20.29
N LEU A 186 1.86 11.19 -21.17
CA LEU A 186 1.51 12.33 -22.03
C LEU A 186 1.05 13.54 -21.20
N VAL A 187 0.17 13.32 -20.21
CA VAL A 187 -0.29 14.39 -19.32
C VAL A 187 0.88 15.03 -18.56
N VAL A 188 1.78 14.23 -18.00
CA VAL A 188 2.98 14.74 -17.31
C VAL A 188 3.91 15.47 -18.29
N PHE A 189 4.06 14.94 -19.50
CA PHE A 189 4.91 15.55 -20.54
C PHE A 189 4.41 16.94 -20.94
N PHE A 190 3.10 17.11 -21.17
CA PHE A 190 2.55 18.37 -21.63
C PHE A 190 2.17 19.34 -20.49
N ALA A 191 1.61 18.83 -19.40
CA ALA A 191 1.02 19.65 -18.34
C ALA A 191 1.96 19.96 -17.17
N LEU A 192 2.95 19.09 -16.88
CA LEU A 192 3.83 19.29 -15.73
C LEU A 192 4.99 20.22 -16.12
N ARG A 193 4.79 21.51 -15.92
CA ARG A 193 5.86 22.52 -16.00
C ARG A 193 6.29 22.86 -14.59
N ILE A 194 7.51 22.46 -14.19
CA ILE A 194 8.09 22.84 -12.89
C ILE A 194 9.01 24.04 -13.14
N PRO A 195 8.58 25.29 -12.82
CA PRO A 195 9.42 26.47 -13.03
C PRO A 195 10.62 26.43 -12.06
N GLY A 196 11.82 26.65 -12.55
CA GLY A 196 12.95 27.08 -11.74
C GLY A 196 13.89 26.02 -11.17
N TYR A 197 13.78 24.73 -11.54
CA TYR A 197 14.73 23.70 -11.06
C TYR A 197 16.17 23.94 -11.54
N ALA A 198 16.33 24.53 -12.74
CA ALA A 198 17.65 24.88 -13.28
C ALA A 198 18.35 26.03 -12.51
N ARG A 199 17.63 26.85 -11.77
CA ARG A 199 18.17 28.03 -11.08
C ARG A 199 18.59 27.78 -9.61
N ARG A 200 18.20 26.65 -9.00
CA ARG A 200 18.54 26.32 -7.61
C ARG A 200 19.86 25.56 -7.40
N ARG A 201 20.60 25.25 -8.47
CA ARG A 201 21.92 24.61 -8.40
C ARG A 201 22.98 25.39 -7.61
N GLY A 202 22.73 26.64 -7.22
CA GLY A 202 23.65 27.51 -6.48
C GLY A 202 23.40 27.68 -4.99
N LYS A 203 22.29 27.15 -4.45
CA LYS A 203 22.01 27.20 -3.00
C LYS A 203 21.57 25.81 -2.56
N ALA A 204 22.54 24.97 -2.24
CA ALA A 204 22.29 23.68 -1.61
C ALA A 204 21.61 23.91 -0.25
N LYS A 205 20.27 23.73 -0.18
CA LYS A 205 19.66 23.33 1.09
C LYS A 205 20.12 21.90 1.38
N PRO A 206 20.43 21.58 2.64
CA PRO A 206 20.76 20.20 3.00
C PRO A 206 19.65 19.27 2.54
N PRO A 207 19.95 18.02 2.18
CA PRO A 207 18.97 17.09 1.67
C PRO A 207 17.91 16.87 2.74
N VAL A 208 16.70 17.39 2.50
CA VAL A 208 15.50 16.93 3.20
C VAL A 208 15.35 15.48 2.78
N SER A 209 15.53 14.56 3.72
CA SER A 209 15.46 13.13 3.45
C SER A 209 14.17 12.81 2.70
N ALA A 210 14.26 12.01 1.65
CA ALA A 210 13.19 11.66 0.73
C ALA A 210 12.12 10.71 1.32
N THR A 211 11.79 10.88 2.59
CA THR A 211 10.93 9.99 3.39
C THR A 211 9.81 10.75 4.09
N GLN A 212 9.21 11.74 3.42
CA GLN A 212 7.90 12.25 3.85
C GLN A 212 6.81 11.43 3.14
N ASP A 213 6.38 10.42 3.86
CA ASP A 213 5.54 9.32 3.40
C ASP A 213 4.05 9.62 3.30
N LEU A 214 3.33 8.70 2.66
CA LEU A 214 1.91 8.61 2.38
C LEU A 214 0.97 8.96 3.57
N ASN A 215 1.45 8.78 4.80
CA ASN A 215 0.77 9.19 6.02
C ASN A 215 1.10 10.62 6.44
N GLY A 216 1.94 11.33 5.69
CA GLY A 216 2.26 12.74 5.94
C GLY A 216 1.04 13.67 5.84
N ALA A 217 -0.03 13.27 5.17
CA ALA A 217 -1.27 14.05 5.16
C ALA A 217 -1.93 14.06 6.56
N LEU A 218 -1.97 12.91 7.24
CA LEU A 218 -2.48 12.83 8.63
C LEU A 218 -1.48 13.39 9.64
N ALA A 219 -0.16 13.17 9.43
CA ALA A 219 0.88 13.75 10.28
C ALA A 219 1.02 15.27 10.11
N VAL A 220 0.66 15.82 8.93
CA VAL A 220 0.66 17.27 8.67
C VAL A 220 -0.52 17.96 9.36
N GLU A 221 -1.68 17.32 9.52
CA GLU A 221 -2.75 17.87 10.39
C GLU A 221 -2.29 17.99 11.85
N LEU A 222 -1.47 17.06 12.33
CA LEU A 222 -0.92 17.06 13.70
C LEU A 222 0.28 18.01 13.86
N SER A 223 1.04 18.30 12.79
CA SER A 223 2.21 19.21 12.86
C SER A 223 1.90 20.67 12.50
N ALA A 224 0.71 20.98 12.01
CA ALA A 224 0.29 22.36 11.71
C ALA A 224 0.15 23.24 12.97
N THR A 225 0.23 22.66 14.16
CA THR A 225 0.21 23.34 15.45
C THR A 225 1.59 23.54 16.09
N ALA A 226 2.68 23.12 15.42
CA ALA A 226 4.03 23.34 15.94
C ALA A 226 4.58 24.68 15.47
N ASP A 227 4.99 25.51 16.42
CA ASP A 227 5.67 26.79 16.19
C ASP A 227 6.89 26.67 15.27
N PRO A 228 7.24 27.73 14.51
CA PRO A 228 8.43 27.72 13.66
C PRO A 228 9.67 27.54 14.53
N VAL A 229 10.34 26.39 14.35
CA VAL A 229 11.60 26.08 15.04
C VAL A 229 12.63 27.16 14.70
N SER A 230 13.18 27.80 15.72
CA SER A 230 14.26 28.78 15.64
C SER A 230 15.45 28.25 14.85
N ASP A 231 16.06 29.09 14.01
CA ASP A 231 17.17 28.76 13.08
C ASP A 231 18.51 28.34 13.76
N ASP A 232 18.57 28.25 15.09
CA ASP A 232 19.78 27.93 15.87
C ASP A 232 19.91 26.47 16.30
N ALA A 233 19.09 25.55 15.78
CA ALA A 233 19.25 24.13 16.08
C ALA A 233 20.49 23.57 15.38
N GLN A 234 21.59 23.42 16.13
CA GLN A 234 22.77 22.65 15.75
C GLN A 234 22.34 21.31 15.13
N ALA A 235 22.76 21.05 13.89
CA ALA A 235 22.45 19.83 13.17
C ALA A 235 22.94 18.62 14.00
N LEU A 236 22.02 17.98 14.72
CA LEU A 236 22.32 16.73 15.43
C LEU A 236 22.76 15.68 14.41
N PRO A 237 23.76 14.84 14.75
CA PRO A 237 24.27 13.84 13.83
C PRO A 237 23.14 12.90 13.40
N VAL A 238 22.90 12.79 12.08
CA VAL A 238 21.91 11.89 11.50
C VAL A 238 22.25 10.46 11.93
N ARG A 239 21.38 9.85 12.72
CA ARG A 239 21.53 8.45 13.15
C ARG A 239 21.54 7.53 11.93
N SER A 240 22.32 6.45 11.98
CA SER A 240 22.29 5.45 10.93
C SER A 240 20.95 4.69 10.96
N VAL A 241 20.50 4.19 9.81
CA VAL A 241 19.26 3.39 9.70
C VAL A 241 19.26 2.22 10.70
N TRP A 242 20.42 1.55 10.87
CA TRP A 242 20.57 0.44 11.82
C TRP A 242 20.44 0.86 13.29
N GLN A 243 20.88 2.07 13.64
CA GLN A 243 20.69 2.61 14.99
C GLN A 243 19.22 2.91 15.26
N THR A 244 18.50 3.44 14.26
CA THR A 244 17.06 3.73 14.36
C THR A 244 16.24 2.45 14.45
N VAL A 245 16.54 1.43 13.64
CA VAL A 245 15.87 0.12 13.70
C VAL A 245 16.06 -0.57 15.05
N ARG A 246 17.26 -0.44 15.67
CA ARG A 246 17.58 -1.04 16.97
C ARG A 246 17.19 -0.18 18.18
N ASP A 247 16.62 0.99 17.97
CA ASP A 247 16.15 1.83 19.08
C ASP A 247 15.02 1.12 19.81
N LYS A 248 15.20 0.87 21.10
CA LYS A 248 14.24 0.16 21.95
C LYS A 248 12.86 0.83 22.02
N ARG A 249 12.78 2.13 21.69
CA ARG A 249 11.52 2.90 21.64
C ARG A 249 10.76 2.61 20.35
N LEU A 250 11.45 2.47 19.22
CA LEU A 250 10.86 2.32 17.87
C LEU A 250 10.67 0.86 17.45
N LEU A 251 11.56 -0.03 17.91
CA LEU A 251 11.55 -1.45 17.53
C LEU A 251 10.19 -2.13 17.76
N PRO A 252 9.48 -1.95 18.90
CA PRO A 252 8.16 -2.54 19.09
C PRO A 252 7.14 -2.05 18.03
N GLY A 253 7.20 -0.76 17.67
CA GLY A 253 6.36 -0.19 16.62
C GLY A 253 6.63 -0.83 15.26
N PHE A 254 7.88 -1.06 14.88
CA PHE A 254 8.23 -1.74 13.63
C PHE A 254 7.78 -3.21 13.61
N VAL A 255 7.93 -3.92 14.74
CA VAL A 255 7.50 -5.33 14.86
C VAL A 255 5.97 -5.43 14.77
N ILE A 256 5.23 -4.58 15.49
CA ILE A 256 3.77 -4.52 15.40
C ILE A 256 3.34 -4.18 13.98
N SER A 257 4.00 -3.21 13.33
CA SER A 257 3.70 -2.85 11.95
C SER A 257 3.93 -4.02 10.99
N PHE A 258 5.02 -4.78 11.13
CA PHE A 258 5.28 -5.95 10.30
C PHE A 258 4.14 -6.98 10.39
N PHE A 259 3.78 -7.41 11.59
CA PHE A 259 2.72 -8.40 11.77
C PHE A 259 1.33 -7.85 11.40
N SER A 260 1.08 -6.56 11.64
CA SER A 260 -0.14 -5.89 11.20
C SER A 260 -0.32 -5.97 9.69
N TYR A 261 0.74 -5.63 8.93
CA TYR A 261 0.69 -5.67 7.47
C TYR A 261 0.70 -7.10 6.92
N VAL A 262 1.32 -8.06 7.59
CA VAL A 262 1.15 -9.49 7.25
C VAL A 262 -0.33 -9.88 7.33
N ALA A 263 -1.04 -9.52 8.41
CA ALA A 263 -2.46 -9.83 8.54
C ALA A 263 -3.32 -9.14 7.46
N VAL A 264 -3.05 -7.87 7.19
CA VAL A 264 -3.75 -7.07 6.16
C VAL A 264 -3.55 -7.67 4.78
N TYR A 265 -2.31 -7.92 4.37
CA TYR A 265 -2.02 -8.40 3.02
C TYR A 265 -2.38 -9.87 2.80
N VAL A 266 -2.36 -10.70 3.82
CA VAL A 266 -2.94 -12.05 3.74
C VAL A 266 -4.41 -11.97 3.34
N PHE A 267 -5.18 -11.10 3.98
CA PHE A 267 -6.60 -10.95 3.64
C PHE A 267 -6.77 -10.45 2.20
N PHE A 268 -6.12 -9.34 1.82
CA PHE A 268 -6.25 -8.77 0.49
C PHE A 268 -5.79 -9.69 -0.64
N ALA A 269 -4.70 -10.42 -0.46
CA ALA A 269 -4.17 -11.28 -1.50
C ALA A 269 -4.93 -12.60 -1.64
N PHE A 270 -5.46 -13.15 -0.53
CA PHE A 270 -6.00 -14.50 -0.52
C PHE A 270 -7.51 -14.61 -0.40
N PHE A 271 -8.27 -13.53 -0.09
CA PHE A 271 -9.74 -13.63 -0.08
C PHE A 271 -10.27 -14.07 -1.46
N GLY A 272 -9.72 -13.50 -2.55
CA GLY A 272 -10.08 -13.87 -3.91
C GLY A 272 -9.65 -15.31 -4.26
N VAL A 273 -8.45 -15.71 -3.83
CA VAL A 273 -7.95 -17.09 -4.00
C VAL A 273 -8.88 -18.09 -3.32
N TYR A 274 -9.26 -17.83 -2.06
CA TYR A 274 -10.19 -18.66 -1.30
C TYR A 274 -11.55 -18.78 -1.98
N LEU A 275 -12.10 -17.67 -2.45
CA LEU A 275 -13.40 -17.66 -3.14
C LEU A 275 -13.36 -18.42 -4.47
N VAL A 276 -12.26 -18.33 -5.21
CA VAL A 276 -12.08 -19.12 -6.44
C VAL A 276 -11.98 -20.61 -6.13
N GLN A 277 -11.20 -20.99 -5.11
CA GLN A 277 -10.98 -22.40 -4.77
C GLN A 277 -12.22 -23.09 -4.19
N ASN A 278 -13.06 -22.37 -3.44
CA ASN A 278 -14.16 -22.96 -2.69
C ASN A 278 -15.54 -22.66 -3.29
N HIS A 279 -15.69 -21.58 -4.08
CA HIS A 279 -16.97 -21.13 -4.61
C HIS A 279 -16.98 -20.87 -6.12
N ASP A 280 -15.87 -21.14 -6.80
CA ASP A 280 -15.71 -21.01 -8.28
C ASP A 280 -16.19 -19.65 -8.83
N VAL A 281 -15.90 -18.56 -8.14
CA VAL A 281 -16.36 -17.22 -8.52
C VAL A 281 -15.59 -16.65 -9.73
N SER A 282 -16.23 -15.70 -10.43
CA SER A 282 -15.62 -14.98 -11.56
C SER A 282 -14.72 -13.81 -11.10
N SER A 283 -13.87 -13.34 -12.01
CA SER A 283 -13.03 -12.15 -11.76
C SER A 283 -13.86 -10.89 -11.51
N SER A 284 -15.01 -10.73 -12.21
CA SER A 284 -15.91 -9.60 -12.03
C SER A 284 -16.55 -9.59 -10.64
N PHE A 285 -16.94 -10.77 -10.12
CA PHE A 285 -17.43 -10.89 -8.75
C PHE A 285 -16.35 -10.48 -7.73
N LEU A 286 -15.10 -10.91 -7.91
CA LEU A 286 -13.99 -10.50 -7.05
C LEU A 286 -13.72 -8.99 -7.10
N GLY A 287 -13.83 -8.39 -8.29
CA GLY A 287 -13.73 -6.93 -8.46
C GLY A 287 -14.83 -6.20 -7.69
N MET A 288 -16.07 -6.70 -7.76
CA MET A 288 -17.21 -6.17 -6.99
C MET A 288 -16.99 -6.32 -5.47
N CYS A 289 -16.50 -7.47 -5.00
CA CYS A 289 -16.16 -7.67 -3.60
C CYS A 289 -15.14 -6.63 -3.12
N SER A 290 -14.09 -6.38 -3.90
CA SER A 290 -13.06 -5.37 -3.57
C SER A 290 -13.64 -3.96 -3.47
N ALA A 291 -14.60 -3.61 -4.34
CA ALA A 291 -15.28 -2.32 -4.28
C ALA A 291 -16.18 -2.20 -3.04
N ILE A 292 -16.91 -3.24 -2.69
CA ILE A 292 -17.79 -3.28 -1.50
C ILE A 292 -16.95 -3.16 -0.22
N ILE A 293 -15.80 -3.84 -0.12
CA ILE A 293 -14.87 -3.74 1.01
C ILE A 293 -14.37 -2.30 1.20
N SER A 294 -14.22 -1.55 0.12
CA SER A 294 -13.70 -0.18 0.20
C SER A 294 -14.65 0.79 0.92
N ILE A 295 -15.96 0.51 0.93
CA ILE A 295 -16.96 1.35 1.63
C ILE A 295 -16.74 1.38 3.15
N PRO A 296 -16.70 0.24 3.86
CA PRO A 296 -16.43 0.23 5.29
C PRO A 296 -15.00 0.67 5.62
N LEU A 297 -14.03 0.45 4.73
CA LEU A 297 -12.66 0.91 4.89
C LEU A 297 -12.59 2.45 4.96
N ILE A 298 -13.28 3.15 4.05
CA ILE A 298 -13.36 4.62 4.05
C ILE A 298 -14.17 5.11 5.26
N ALA A 299 -15.32 4.51 5.55
CA ALA A 299 -16.16 4.89 6.67
C ALA A 299 -15.43 4.73 8.01
N ALA A 300 -14.68 3.63 8.20
CA ALA A 300 -13.87 3.39 9.38
C ALA A 300 -12.78 4.46 9.58
N GLY A 301 -12.15 4.91 8.49
CA GLY A 301 -11.15 5.98 8.54
C GLY A 301 -11.68 7.25 9.20
N LEU A 302 -12.94 7.62 8.93
CA LEU A 302 -13.59 8.78 9.55
C LEU A 302 -13.88 8.62 11.05
N LEU A 303 -13.92 7.38 11.53
CA LEU A 303 -14.24 7.04 12.93
C LEU A 303 -13.00 6.86 13.82
N VAL A 304 -11.79 6.86 13.25
CA VAL A 304 -10.54 6.67 14.02
C VAL A 304 -10.37 7.75 15.09
N GLU A 305 -10.51 9.03 14.72
CA GLU A 305 -10.27 10.12 15.65
C GLU A 305 -11.29 10.20 16.80
N PRO A 306 -12.61 10.06 16.56
CA PRO A 306 -13.58 9.94 17.65
C PRO A 306 -13.30 8.73 18.58
N ALA A 307 -12.90 7.60 18.03
CA ALA A 307 -12.56 6.41 18.82
C ALA A 307 -11.29 6.67 19.65
N ARG A 308 -10.24 7.28 19.04
CA ARG A 308 -8.99 7.63 19.73
C ARG A 308 -9.21 8.52 20.94
N LYS A 309 -10.08 9.51 20.83
CA LYS A 309 -10.46 10.39 21.96
C LYS A 309 -11.14 9.66 23.10
N ARG A 310 -11.84 8.53 22.84
CA ARG A 310 -12.58 7.76 23.88
C ARG A 310 -11.72 6.69 24.55
N ILE A 311 -10.95 5.90 23.78
CA ILE A 311 -10.24 4.72 24.29
C ILE A 311 -8.71 4.80 24.10
N GLY A 312 -8.22 5.93 23.59
CA GLY A 312 -6.79 6.17 23.36
C GLY A 312 -6.24 5.38 22.15
N LEU A 313 -5.04 5.76 21.68
CA LEU A 313 -4.41 5.17 20.49
C LEU A 313 -4.21 3.64 20.63
N ALA A 314 -3.70 3.17 21.79
CA ALA A 314 -3.48 1.76 22.03
C ALA A 314 -4.80 0.97 22.08
N GLY A 315 -5.87 1.55 22.62
CA GLY A 315 -7.20 0.94 22.65
C GLY A 315 -7.78 0.78 21.25
N VAL A 316 -7.72 1.83 20.43
CA VAL A 316 -8.19 1.76 19.03
C VAL A 316 -7.41 0.73 18.24
N SER A 317 -6.06 0.70 18.39
CA SER A 317 -5.24 -0.26 17.70
C SER A 317 -5.51 -1.71 18.10
N ALA A 318 -5.70 -1.97 19.40
CA ALA A 318 -6.06 -3.31 19.88
C ALA A 318 -7.41 -3.78 19.34
N VAL A 319 -8.42 -2.91 19.35
CA VAL A 319 -9.75 -3.19 18.76
C VAL A 319 -9.65 -3.42 17.25
N ALA A 320 -8.84 -2.63 16.55
CA ALA A 320 -8.59 -2.77 15.11
C ALA A 320 -8.07 -4.16 14.76
N HIS A 321 -7.03 -4.61 15.45
CA HIS A 321 -6.43 -5.93 15.20
C HIS A 321 -7.37 -7.08 15.63
N LEU A 322 -8.19 -6.87 16.66
CA LEU A 322 -9.21 -7.84 17.04
C LEU A 322 -10.31 -7.95 15.96
N PHE A 323 -10.79 -6.81 15.42
CA PHE A 323 -11.76 -6.83 14.33
C PHE A 323 -11.17 -7.48 13.08
N LEU A 324 -9.90 -7.23 12.78
CA LEU A 324 -9.20 -7.88 11.66
C LEU A 324 -9.10 -9.39 11.90
N ALA A 325 -8.66 -9.85 13.08
CA ALA A 325 -8.54 -11.26 13.39
C ALA A 325 -9.90 -11.98 13.34
N VAL A 326 -10.93 -11.40 13.96
CA VAL A 326 -12.29 -11.95 13.94
C VAL A 326 -12.85 -11.95 12.51
N GLY A 327 -12.70 -10.86 11.76
CA GLY A 327 -13.16 -10.77 10.39
C GLY A 327 -12.50 -11.80 9.48
N ILE A 328 -11.18 -12.01 9.62
CA ILE A 328 -10.43 -13.04 8.88
C ILE A 328 -10.95 -14.45 9.19
N ILE A 329 -11.15 -14.79 10.45
CA ILE A 329 -11.60 -16.14 10.83
C ILE A 329 -13.07 -16.36 10.46
N THR A 330 -13.94 -15.38 10.73
CA THR A 330 -15.36 -15.50 10.41
C THR A 330 -15.61 -15.48 8.90
N PHE A 331 -14.70 -14.96 8.08
CA PHE A 331 -14.77 -15.05 6.63
C PHE A 331 -14.75 -16.49 6.10
N LEU A 332 -14.16 -17.42 6.86
CA LEU A 332 -14.06 -18.83 6.49
C LEU A 332 -15.32 -19.65 6.82
N LEU A 333 -16.27 -19.10 7.58
CA LEU A 333 -17.42 -19.84 8.11
C LEU A 333 -18.64 -19.93 7.19
N PRO A 334 -18.97 -18.91 6.34
CA PRO A 334 -20.18 -18.95 5.55
C PRO A 334 -20.12 -19.90 4.35
N ASP A 335 -21.11 -20.75 4.20
CA ASP A 335 -21.29 -21.58 2.99
C ASP A 335 -21.92 -20.80 1.83
N GLY A 336 -22.57 -19.67 2.10
CA GLY A 336 -23.27 -18.86 1.10
C GLY A 336 -22.55 -17.53 0.81
N LEU A 337 -22.38 -17.21 -0.48
CA LEU A 337 -21.66 -16.01 -0.95
C LEU A 337 -22.20 -14.68 -0.40
N ILE A 338 -23.49 -14.57 -0.09
CA ILE A 338 -24.04 -13.32 0.46
C ILE A 338 -23.57 -13.05 1.91
N TRP A 339 -23.33 -14.12 2.66
CA TRP A 339 -22.94 -13.99 4.07
C TRP A 339 -21.48 -13.65 4.27
N ILE A 340 -20.62 -13.79 3.21
CA ILE A 340 -19.19 -13.41 3.28
C ILE A 340 -19.00 -11.91 3.44
N PHE A 341 -19.94 -11.07 3.03
CA PHE A 341 -19.79 -9.62 3.07
C PHE A 341 -19.70 -9.06 4.50
N ALA A 342 -20.43 -9.66 5.46
CA ALA A 342 -20.37 -9.20 6.85
C ALA A 342 -18.96 -9.33 7.46
N PRO A 343 -18.30 -10.52 7.43
CA PRO A 343 -16.91 -10.65 7.90
C PRO A 343 -15.92 -9.84 7.06
N MET A 344 -16.13 -9.72 5.74
CA MET A 344 -15.29 -8.86 4.88
C MET A 344 -15.36 -7.38 5.32
N CYS A 345 -16.55 -6.87 5.61
CA CYS A 345 -16.73 -5.51 6.14
C CYS A 345 -16.07 -5.34 7.51
N LEU A 346 -16.16 -6.35 8.38
CA LEU A 346 -15.50 -6.32 9.69
C LEU A 346 -13.98 -6.29 9.56
N ALA A 347 -13.41 -7.13 8.68
CA ALA A 347 -11.98 -7.12 8.37
C ALA A 347 -11.54 -5.77 7.80
N ALA A 348 -12.29 -5.21 6.83
CA ALA A 348 -12.00 -3.91 6.22
C ALA A 348 -12.00 -2.78 7.25
N PHE A 349 -12.94 -2.79 8.18
CA PHE A 349 -12.99 -1.84 9.28
C PHE A 349 -11.73 -1.93 10.15
N GLY A 350 -11.34 -3.16 10.51
CA GLY A 350 -10.10 -3.44 11.24
C GLY A 350 -8.86 -2.95 10.48
N ILE A 351 -8.77 -3.23 9.18
CA ILE A 351 -7.67 -2.81 8.29
C ILE A 351 -7.48 -1.29 8.33
N ALA A 352 -8.56 -0.52 8.11
CA ALA A 352 -8.48 0.94 8.10
C ALA A 352 -7.91 1.52 9.40
N TRP A 353 -8.34 0.96 10.52
CA TRP A 353 -7.85 1.39 11.83
C TRP A 353 -6.41 0.92 12.10
N CYS A 354 -6.03 -0.28 11.65
CA CYS A 354 -4.66 -0.78 11.75
C CYS A 354 -3.67 0.13 11.01
N GLU A 355 -3.99 0.53 9.78
CA GLU A 355 -3.11 1.39 8.97
C GLU A 355 -2.83 2.73 9.64
N VAL A 356 -3.88 3.39 10.15
CA VAL A 356 -3.74 4.69 10.82
C VAL A 356 -2.99 4.54 12.14
N THR A 357 -3.37 3.57 12.98
CA THR A 357 -2.80 3.47 14.33
C THR A 357 -1.36 3.00 14.35
N THR A 358 -0.93 2.11 13.45
CA THR A 358 0.46 1.66 13.38
C THR A 358 1.40 2.77 12.94
N SER A 359 0.98 3.61 11.98
CA SER A 359 1.78 4.76 11.55
C SER A 359 1.90 5.81 12.66
N LEU A 360 0.81 6.06 13.41
CA LEU A 360 0.83 6.99 14.55
C LEU A 360 1.74 6.48 15.67
N PHE A 361 1.72 5.19 15.99
CA PHE A 361 2.64 4.63 16.99
C PHE A 361 4.10 4.88 16.66
N VAL A 362 4.51 4.65 15.40
CA VAL A 362 5.90 4.88 14.99
C VAL A 362 6.22 6.37 15.00
N SER A 363 5.27 7.22 14.57
CA SER A 363 5.42 8.68 14.58
C SER A 363 5.55 9.24 15.99
N ASP A 364 4.70 8.80 16.94
CA ASP A 364 4.71 9.29 18.33
C ASP A 364 5.93 8.81 19.11
N ALA A 365 6.45 7.59 18.79
CA ALA A 365 7.66 7.05 19.41
C ALA A 365 8.95 7.71 18.89
N ALA A 366 8.89 8.31 17.69
CA ALA A 366 10.02 9.02 17.09
C ALA A 366 10.09 10.45 17.63
N GLY A 367 11.31 10.93 17.94
CA GLY A 367 11.53 12.34 18.25
C GLY A 367 11.29 13.21 17.00
N ALA A 368 10.92 14.48 17.18
CA ALA A 368 10.59 15.40 16.10
C ALA A 368 11.65 15.47 14.97
N HIS A 369 12.93 15.28 15.29
CA HIS A 369 14.03 15.28 14.32
C HIS A 369 14.25 13.91 13.63
N GLU A 370 13.71 12.82 14.16
CA GLU A 370 13.89 11.44 13.67
C GLU A 370 12.65 10.90 12.96
N GLN A 371 11.52 11.63 13.01
CA GLN A 371 10.21 11.19 12.51
C GLN A 371 10.24 10.79 11.05
N GLY A 372 10.89 11.57 10.18
CA GLY A 372 11.01 11.25 8.75
C GLY A 372 11.77 9.94 8.49
N GLN A 373 12.87 9.69 9.23
CA GLN A 373 13.63 8.45 9.10
C GLN A 373 12.83 7.25 9.64
N ALA A 374 12.15 7.41 10.78
CA ALA A 374 11.34 6.37 11.38
C ALA A 374 10.16 5.95 10.47
N LEU A 375 9.46 6.92 9.88
CA LEU A 375 8.39 6.66 8.92
C LEU A 375 8.90 6.02 7.61
N GLY A 376 10.11 6.39 7.15
CA GLY A 376 10.74 5.72 6.01
C GLY A 376 11.05 4.25 6.27
N ILE A 377 11.56 3.92 7.45
CA ILE A 377 11.78 2.52 7.89
C ILE A 377 10.45 1.79 8.02
N TYR A 378 9.43 2.43 8.62
CA TYR A 378 8.06 1.90 8.72
C TYR A 378 7.52 1.50 7.33
N ARG A 379 7.69 2.37 6.31
CA ARG A 379 7.28 2.05 4.95
C ARG A 379 8.05 0.86 4.35
N SER A 380 9.34 0.77 4.62
CA SER A 380 10.16 -0.38 4.21
C SER A 380 9.68 -1.69 4.87
N VAL A 381 9.33 -1.63 6.16
CA VAL A 381 8.75 -2.76 6.92
C VAL A 381 7.41 -3.17 6.32
N HIS A 382 6.56 -2.22 5.94
CA HIS A 382 5.28 -2.45 5.27
C HIS A 382 5.46 -3.28 3.98
N VAL A 383 6.31 -2.81 3.05
CA VAL A 383 6.54 -3.49 1.77
C VAL A 383 7.16 -4.88 1.98
N MET A 384 8.04 -5.03 2.96
CA MET A 384 8.63 -6.32 3.30
C MET A 384 7.58 -7.29 3.89
N ALA A 385 6.67 -6.79 4.74
CA ALA A 385 5.57 -7.56 5.29
C ALA A 385 4.59 -8.02 4.20
N GLU A 386 4.31 -7.15 3.23
CA GLU A 386 3.50 -7.48 2.04
C GLU A 386 4.12 -8.62 1.24
N ALA A 387 5.39 -8.49 0.84
CA ALA A 387 6.08 -9.53 0.10
C ALA A 387 6.12 -10.86 0.87
N PHE A 388 6.40 -10.81 2.18
CA PHE A 388 6.38 -11.99 3.05
C PHE A 388 4.98 -12.63 3.11
N ALA A 389 3.93 -11.83 3.32
CA ALA A 389 2.56 -12.30 3.43
C ALA A 389 2.10 -13.05 2.18
N VAL A 390 2.40 -12.52 0.98
CA VAL A 390 1.96 -13.15 -0.27
C VAL A 390 2.80 -14.37 -0.65
N LEU A 391 4.10 -14.38 -0.36
CA LEU A 391 4.95 -15.55 -0.62
C LEU A 391 4.62 -16.72 0.31
N VAL A 392 4.61 -16.46 1.63
CA VAL A 392 4.31 -17.51 2.62
C VAL A 392 2.84 -17.91 2.53
N GLY A 393 1.92 -16.96 2.34
CA GLY A 393 0.51 -17.23 2.14
C GLY A 393 0.25 -18.07 0.89
N GLY A 394 0.97 -17.84 -0.21
CA GLY A 394 0.90 -18.67 -1.42
C GLY A 394 1.32 -20.10 -1.18
N LEU A 395 2.43 -20.30 -0.44
CA LEU A 395 2.89 -21.64 -0.04
C LEU A 395 1.86 -22.35 0.85
N LEU A 396 1.30 -21.66 1.83
CA LEU A 396 0.29 -22.21 2.73
C LEU A 396 -1.03 -22.52 2.02
N SER A 397 -1.45 -21.66 1.09
CA SER A 397 -2.67 -21.87 0.29
C SER A 397 -2.57 -23.10 -0.63
N GLY A 398 -1.36 -23.47 -1.06
CA GLY A 398 -1.12 -24.71 -1.80
C GLY A 398 -1.35 -25.98 -0.97
N GLN A 399 -1.17 -25.88 0.35
CA GLN A 399 -1.43 -26.99 1.28
C GLN A 399 -2.90 -27.06 1.69
N SER A 400 -3.50 -25.92 1.98
CA SER A 400 -4.91 -25.80 2.40
C SER A 400 -5.40 -24.38 2.19
N SER A 401 -6.55 -24.21 1.53
CA SER A 401 -7.09 -22.89 1.18
C SER A 401 -7.32 -21.95 2.40
N PRO A 402 -7.71 -22.39 3.60
CA PRO A 402 -7.84 -21.52 4.78
C PRO A 402 -6.51 -21.21 5.50
N SER A 403 -5.41 -21.93 5.21
CA SER A 403 -4.16 -21.79 5.98
C SER A 403 -3.57 -20.37 6.00
N PRO A 404 -3.57 -19.57 4.91
CA PRO A 404 -3.10 -18.20 4.95
C PRO A 404 -3.88 -17.34 5.97
N PHE A 405 -5.18 -17.57 6.09
CA PHE A 405 -6.05 -16.80 6.98
C PHE A 405 -5.74 -17.08 8.46
N PHE A 406 -5.41 -18.32 8.82
CA PHE A 406 -4.93 -18.64 10.17
C PHE A 406 -3.61 -17.90 10.48
N MET A 407 -2.67 -17.84 9.52
CA MET A 407 -1.46 -17.05 9.68
C MET A 407 -1.78 -15.56 9.89
N GLY A 408 -2.70 -14.99 9.09
CA GLY A 408 -3.13 -13.60 9.24
C GLY A 408 -3.79 -13.31 10.59
N ALA A 409 -4.68 -14.18 11.05
CA ALA A 409 -5.34 -14.05 12.34
C ALA A 409 -4.33 -14.13 13.50
N VAL A 410 -3.39 -15.08 13.47
CA VAL A 410 -2.30 -15.19 14.46
C VAL A 410 -1.44 -13.92 14.45
N ALA A 411 -1.07 -13.40 13.28
CA ALA A 411 -0.32 -12.15 13.16
C ALA A 411 -1.06 -10.97 13.80
N ALA A 412 -2.38 -10.84 13.57
CA ALA A 412 -3.21 -9.81 14.19
C ALA A 412 -3.27 -9.97 15.73
N LEU A 413 -3.39 -11.20 16.25
CA LEU A 413 -3.40 -11.45 17.70
C LEU A 413 -2.04 -11.17 18.34
N ILE A 414 -0.92 -11.45 17.66
CA ILE A 414 0.42 -11.05 18.09
C ILE A 414 0.48 -9.51 18.24
N CYS A 415 -0.12 -8.76 17.31
CA CYS A 415 -0.20 -7.30 17.43
C CYS A 415 -0.98 -6.87 18.68
N VAL A 416 -2.14 -7.48 18.98
CA VAL A 416 -2.91 -7.17 20.21
C VAL A 416 -2.04 -7.36 21.45
N ALA A 417 -1.35 -8.50 21.55
CA ALA A 417 -0.47 -8.80 22.67
C ALA A 417 0.71 -7.80 22.76
N GLY A 418 1.34 -7.50 21.62
CA GLY A 418 2.44 -6.53 21.51
C GLY A 418 2.04 -5.12 21.92
N ILE A 419 0.87 -4.63 21.46
CA ILE A 419 0.32 -3.32 21.83
C ILE A 419 0.07 -3.23 23.34
N MET A 420 -0.52 -4.27 23.91
CA MET A 420 -0.79 -4.32 25.35
C MET A 420 0.51 -4.33 26.17
N ALA A 421 1.52 -5.09 25.74
CA ALA A 421 2.84 -5.11 26.37
C ALA A 421 3.54 -3.74 26.25
N TRP A 422 3.51 -3.12 25.08
CA TRP A 422 4.13 -1.82 24.85
C TRP A 422 3.46 -0.71 25.66
N LYS A 423 2.12 -0.70 25.73
CA LYS A 423 1.37 0.25 26.57
C LYS A 423 1.74 0.13 28.05
N ARG A 424 2.01 -1.10 28.54
CA ARG A 424 2.47 -1.30 29.93
C ARG A 424 3.89 -0.77 30.15
N ALA A 425 4.77 -0.91 29.15
CA ALA A 425 6.16 -0.46 29.22
C ALA A 425 6.29 1.07 29.05
N MET A 426 5.40 1.70 28.31
CA MET A 426 5.37 3.14 28.00
C MET A 426 3.95 3.71 28.20
N PRO A 427 3.54 4.02 29.44
CA PRO A 427 2.18 4.50 29.74
C PRO A 427 1.81 5.83 29.06
N ASP A 428 2.80 6.66 28.74
CA ASP A 428 2.63 7.97 28.14
C ASP A 428 2.61 7.95 26.60
N LEU A 429 2.74 6.78 25.98
CA LEU A 429 2.68 6.63 24.55
C LEU A 429 1.28 7.03 24.04
N GLY A 430 1.21 8.03 23.18
CA GLY A 430 -0.05 8.59 22.64
C GLY A 430 -0.70 9.67 23.51
N ARG A 431 -0.10 10.10 24.65
CA ARG A 431 -0.61 11.21 25.48
C ARG A 431 -0.05 12.58 25.13
N ASN A 432 1.07 12.65 24.42
CA ASN A 432 1.81 13.91 24.17
C ASN A 432 1.08 14.93 23.31
N VAL A 433 -0.09 14.61 22.73
CA VAL A 433 -0.92 15.55 21.96
C VAL A 433 -1.94 16.31 22.82
N GLU A 434 -2.31 15.77 24.00
CA GLU A 434 -3.35 16.38 24.84
C GLU A 434 -2.82 17.47 25.77
N SER A 435 -1.53 17.40 26.17
CA SER A 435 -0.96 18.39 27.10
C SER A 435 -0.63 19.75 26.46
N SER A 436 -0.41 19.77 25.13
CA SER A 436 -0.16 21.03 24.38
C SER A 436 -1.46 21.81 24.07
N ALA A 437 -2.60 21.14 24.00
CA ALA A 437 -3.89 21.78 23.70
C ALA A 437 -4.62 22.31 24.95
N ALA A 438 -4.19 21.92 26.16
CA ALA A 438 -4.81 22.33 27.41
C ALA A 438 -4.07 23.52 28.08
N SER A 439 -2.98 24.00 27.48
CA SER A 439 -2.16 25.12 28.00
C SER A 439 -2.28 26.41 27.18
N HIS A 440 -3.28 26.52 26.30
CA HIS A 440 -3.61 27.78 25.60
C HIS A 440 -5.09 28.14 25.72
#